data_1b46b0cfce40acc24b8725f3212b9b00
#
_entry.id   1b46b0cfce40acc24b8725f3212b9b00
#
_cell.length_a   1.000
_cell.length_b   1.000
_cell.length_c   1.000
_cell.angle_alpha   90.00
_cell.angle_beta   90.00
_cell.angle_gamma   90.00
#
_symmetry.space_group_name_H-M   'P 1'
#
loop_
_entity.id
_entity.type
_entity.pdbx_description
1 polymer ?
#
loop_
_entity_poly.entity_id
_entity_poly.type
_entity_poly.pdbx_seq_one_letter_code
_entity_poly.pdbx_strand_id
1 'polypeptide(L)'
;IEESIEWQQPSGKIPTTILPLIEREDDLDINAFFILLIARFYRYYHNKQDLINYWPAMKNAMNWLISRDTDKIGLPAQVSFWGDWKDVKGIEGRKYSPFTCLIYLSALKEMVYLAEECGDQAGANYYQSAYQKGYKTMNKDVREGGLWNGNYYCQIWKDGSVNDRILQDQTIGILFDVVPRERALKIIETLNTKSMTPYGIAETFPYYDDSFGYPSATYHNGGVWPWVSFMDCGARINMGRQEEAIDIIKKVGRADLVNSGDWSPNEH
;
A
#
# COMPACT_ATOMS: atom_id res chain seq x y z
N ILE A 1 1.13 -3.88 18.75
CA ILE A 1 2.34 -3.03 18.66
C ILE A 1 3.47 -3.66 19.47
N GLU A 2 3.28 -3.90 20.76
CA GLU A 2 4.31 -4.43 21.68
C GLU A 2 4.88 -5.77 21.21
N GLU A 3 4.04 -6.72 20.84
CA GLU A 3 4.47 -8.00 20.27
C GLU A 3 5.29 -7.80 18.98
N SER A 4 4.87 -6.89 18.11
CA SER A 4 5.64 -6.58 16.88
C SER A 4 7.03 -6.02 17.20
N ILE A 5 7.17 -5.25 18.28
CA ILE A 5 8.45 -4.72 18.74
C ILE A 5 9.31 -5.84 19.35
N GLU A 6 8.72 -6.72 20.14
CA GLU A 6 9.42 -7.87 20.73
C GLU A 6 10.02 -8.80 19.67
N TRP A 7 9.30 -9.01 18.57
CA TRP A 7 9.72 -9.87 17.46
C TRP A 7 10.45 -9.12 16.34
N GLN A 8 10.71 -7.82 16.50
CA GLN A 8 11.47 -7.06 15.50
C GLN A 8 12.89 -7.62 15.36
N GLN A 9 13.27 -7.94 14.14
CA GLN A 9 14.60 -8.44 13.82
C GLN A 9 15.70 -7.37 14.04
N PRO A 10 16.96 -7.78 14.26
CA PRO A 10 18.09 -6.84 14.35
C PRO A 10 18.25 -5.94 13.11
N SER A 11 17.78 -6.38 11.95
CA SER A 11 17.73 -5.59 10.72
C SER A 11 16.72 -4.45 10.75
N GLY A 12 15.78 -4.46 11.68
CA GLY A 12 14.62 -3.57 11.76
C GLY A 12 13.36 -4.13 11.11
N LYS A 13 13.43 -5.29 10.46
CA LYS A 13 12.28 -5.94 9.84
C LYS A 13 11.28 -6.43 10.88
N ILE A 14 10.00 -6.23 10.61
CA ILE A 14 8.88 -6.83 11.37
C ILE A 14 8.49 -8.14 10.67
N PRO A 15 8.28 -9.25 11.39
CA PRO A 15 7.79 -10.50 10.80
C PRO A 15 6.43 -10.34 10.15
N THR A 16 6.15 -11.14 9.12
CA THR A 16 4.85 -11.13 8.41
C THR A 16 3.70 -11.46 9.34
N THR A 17 3.85 -12.50 10.15
CA THR A 17 2.95 -12.84 11.25
C THR A 17 3.77 -13.26 12.47
N ILE A 18 3.16 -13.15 13.65
CA ILE A 18 3.80 -13.50 14.90
C ILE A 18 3.33 -14.88 15.41
N LEU A 19 2.06 -15.21 15.16
CA LEU A 19 1.45 -16.48 15.58
C LEU A 19 0.61 -17.09 14.45
N PRO A 20 1.10 -18.13 13.72
CA PRO A 20 2.45 -18.69 13.77
C PRO A 20 3.49 -17.68 13.26
N LEU A 21 4.74 -17.81 13.72
CA LEU A 21 5.81 -16.96 13.20
C LEU A 21 6.07 -17.28 11.73
N ILE A 22 5.82 -16.30 10.87
CA ILE A 22 6.10 -16.35 9.43
C ILE A 22 6.98 -15.17 9.08
N GLU A 23 8.12 -15.46 8.47
CA GLU A 23 9.05 -14.47 7.97
C GLU A 23 9.14 -14.61 6.45
N ARG A 24 8.82 -13.54 5.74
CA ARG A 24 9.01 -13.43 4.31
C ARG A 24 10.10 -12.41 4.03
N GLU A 25 10.89 -12.63 3.01
CA GLU A 25 12.09 -11.81 2.78
C GLU A 25 11.80 -10.33 2.54
N ASP A 26 10.73 -10.02 1.84
CA ASP A 26 10.43 -8.68 1.33
C ASP A 26 9.06 -8.15 1.66
N ASP A 27 8.43 -8.53 2.77
CA ASP A 27 7.14 -7.96 3.18
C ASP A 27 7.28 -6.47 3.54
N LEU A 28 7.38 -5.65 2.50
CA LEU A 28 7.61 -4.21 2.62
C LEU A 28 6.42 -3.50 3.28
N ASP A 29 5.21 -3.98 3.01
CA ASP A 29 3.98 -3.41 3.52
C ASP A 29 3.83 -3.60 5.04
N ILE A 30 4.29 -4.71 5.60
CA ILE A 30 4.21 -4.98 7.04
C ILE A 30 4.96 -3.91 7.85
N ASN A 31 6.20 -3.59 7.46
CA ASN A 31 6.97 -2.53 8.12
C ASN A 31 6.30 -1.16 7.99
N ALA A 32 5.73 -0.87 6.83
CA ALA A 32 5.02 0.39 6.61
C ALA A 32 3.73 0.45 7.44
N PHE A 33 2.92 -0.63 7.47
CA PHE A 33 1.72 -0.71 8.29
C PHE A 33 2.02 -0.60 9.78
N PHE A 34 3.11 -1.20 10.27
CA PHE A 34 3.55 -1.04 11.64
C PHE A 34 3.72 0.43 12.02
N ILE A 35 4.41 1.21 11.17
CA ILE A 35 4.59 2.65 11.38
C ILE A 35 3.26 3.39 11.34
N LEU A 36 2.43 3.12 10.32
CA LEU A 36 1.12 3.76 10.16
C LEU A 36 0.16 3.44 11.31
N LEU A 37 0.21 2.21 11.85
CA LEU A 37 -0.57 1.82 13.01
C LEU A 37 -0.19 2.65 14.24
N ILE A 38 1.11 2.79 14.54
CA ILE A 38 1.58 3.60 15.67
C ILE A 38 1.23 5.07 15.46
N ALA A 39 1.39 5.59 14.24
CA ALA A 39 1.03 6.96 13.91
C ALA A 39 -0.47 7.21 14.14
N ARG A 40 -1.33 6.28 13.72
CA ARG A 40 -2.78 6.38 13.94
C ARG A 40 -3.12 6.29 15.43
N PHE A 41 -2.49 5.38 16.16
CA PHE A 41 -2.64 5.24 17.60
C PHE A 41 -2.28 6.55 18.30
N TYR A 42 -1.11 7.12 17.99
CA TYR A 42 -0.68 8.40 18.56
C TYR A 42 -1.64 9.54 18.24
N ARG A 43 -2.10 9.67 17.00
CA ARG A 43 -3.07 10.72 16.59
C ARG A 43 -4.39 10.62 17.33
N TYR A 44 -4.77 9.41 17.77
CA TYR A 44 -6.02 9.19 18.49
C TYR A 44 -5.90 9.45 20.00
N TYR A 45 -4.83 8.93 20.62
CA TYR A 45 -4.67 8.97 22.07
C TYR A 45 -3.78 10.11 22.58
N HIS A 46 -2.91 10.67 21.74
CA HIS A 46 -1.93 11.71 22.06
C HIS A 46 -1.01 11.36 23.24
N ASN A 47 -0.75 10.07 23.46
CA ASN A 47 0.14 9.63 24.52
C ASN A 47 1.60 9.72 24.07
N LYS A 48 2.27 10.80 24.47
CA LYS A 48 3.66 11.07 24.11
C LYS A 48 4.65 10.05 24.68
N GLN A 49 4.35 9.49 25.85
CA GLN A 49 5.23 8.49 26.46
C GLN A 49 5.24 7.20 25.65
N ASP A 50 4.11 6.73 25.17
CA ASP A 50 4.02 5.56 24.30
C ASP A 50 4.76 5.82 22.99
N LEU A 51 4.60 6.99 22.40
CA LEU A 51 5.34 7.36 21.19
C LEU A 51 6.86 7.30 21.41
N ILE A 52 7.35 7.87 22.52
CA ILE A 52 8.78 7.83 22.87
C ILE A 52 9.26 6.39 23.05
N ASN A 53 8.46 5.54 23.69
CA ASN A 53 8.79 4.14 23.90
C ASN A 53 8.86 3.36 22.58
N TYR A 54 7.98 3.63 21.61
CA TYR A 54 7.93 2.95 20.32
C TYR A 54 8.89 3.54 19.27
N TRP A 55 9.37 4.77 19.50
CA TRP A 55 10.19 5.51 18.52
C TRP A 55 11.45 4.77 18.04
N PRO A 56 12.24 4.09 18.89
CA PRO A 56 13.38 3.31 18.43
C PRO A 56 13.00 2.20 17.44
N ALA A 57 11.92 1.46 17.71
CA ALA A 57 11.44 0.39 16.84
C ALA A 57 10.92 0.93 15.49
N MET A 58 10.23 2.06 15.52
CA MET A 58 9.77 2.76 14.29
C MET A 58 10.95 3.20 13.43
N LYS A 59 12.00 3.76 14.03
CA LYS A 59 13.24 4.15 13.32
C LYS A 59 13.89 2.93 12.68
N ASN A 60 14.00 1.82 13.38
CA ASN A 60 14.57 0.59 12.84
C ASN A 60 13.73 0.07 11.66
N ALA A 61 12.39 0.03 11.79
CA ALA A 61 11.49 -0.40 10.74
C ALA A 61 11.60 0.50 9.48
N MET A 62 11.65 1.83 9.67
CA MET A 62 11.78 2.76 8.56
C MET A 62 13.16 2.68 7.88
N ASN A 63 14.23 2.54 8.66
CA ASN A 63 15.57 2.37 8.12
C ASN A 63 15.70 1.08 7.29
N TRP A 64 15.05 0.00 7.74
CA TRP A 64 14.98 -1.23 6.95
C TRP A 64 14.26 -0.97 5.61
N LEU A 65 13.11 -0.30 5.60
CA LEU A 65 12.40 0.06 4.35
C LEU A 65 13.27 0.94 3.42
N ILE A 66 13.95 1.95 3.96
CA ILE A 66 14.85 2.82 3.18
C ILE A 66 16.01 2.01 2.60
N SER A 67 16.53 1.01 3.32
CA SER A 67 17.61 0.14 2.83
C SER A 67 17.22 -0.69 1.60
N ARG A 68 15.90 -0.85 1.35
CA ARG A 68 15.36 -1.54 0.17
C ARG A 68 15.38 -0.68 -1.11
N ASP A 69 15.76 0.59 -1.04
CA ASP A 69 16.02 1.44 -2.22
C ASP A 69 17.33 1.02 -2.91
N THR A 70 17.35 -0.17 -3.50
CA THR A 70 18.54 -0.77 -4.13
C THR A 70 19.03 0.00 -5.35
N ASP A 71 18.11 0.60 -6.09
CA ASP A 71 18.40 1.40 -7.29
C ASP A 71 18.69 2.88 -6.98
N LYS A 72 18.62 3.26 -5.71
CA LYS A 72 18.81 4.64 -5.25
C LYS A 72 17.90 5.67 -5.92
N ILE A 73 16.66 5.27 -6.18
CA ILE A 73 15.63 6.14 -6.79
C ILE A 73 14.64 6.71 -5.75
N GLY A 74 14.77 6.33 -4.48
CA GLY A 74 13.91 6.77 -3.39
C GLY A 74 12.69 5.88 -3.16
N LEU A 75 12.59 4.73 -3.82
CA LEU A 75 11.49 3.77 -3.67
C LEU A 75 12.01 2.38 -3.32
N PRO A 76 11.33 1.63 -2.44
CA PRO A 76 11.75 0.30 -2.08
C PRO A 76 11.48 -0.69 -3.23
N ALA A 77 12.49 -1.47 -3.60
CA ALA A 77 12.39 -2.51 -4.60
C ALA A 77 12.05 -3.86 -3.96
N GLN A 78 11.15 -4.60 -4.60
CA GLN A 78 10.88 -5.99 -4.28
C GLN A 78 11.97 -6.88 -4.88
N VAL A 79 12.58 -7.72 -4.09
CA VAL A 79 13.65 -8.62 -4.55
C VAL A 79 13.20 -10.09 -4.54
N SER A 80 12.27 -10.47 -3.69
CA SER A 80 11.72 -11.82 -3.60
C SER A 80 10.33 -11.95 -4.24
N PHE A 81 9.78 -13.15 -4.13
CA PHE A 81 8.42 -13.47 -4.56
C PHE A 81 7.35 -12.70 -3.72
N TRP A 82 7.58 -12.62 -2.41
CA TRP A 82 6.67 -12.02 -1.45
C TRP A 82 7.02 -10.56 -1.22
N GLY A 83 6.48 -9.65 -1.96
CA GLY A 83 6.83 -8.23 -1.79
C GLY A 83 5.73 -7.39 -1.13
N ASP A 84 4.53 -7.91 -1.10
CA ASP A 84 3.34 -7.31 -0.50
C ASP A 84 2.26 -8.36 -0.25
N TRP A 85 1.06 -7.91 0.12
CA TRP A 85 -0.11 -8.74 0.40
C TRP A 85 -0.53 -9.69 -0.74
N LYS A 86 -0.06 -9.47 -1.98
CA LYS A 86 -0.36 -10.33 -3.13
C LYS A 86 0.64 -11.49 -3.19
N ASP A 87 0.17 -12.67 -2.87
CA ASP A 87 0.97 -13.88 -2.70
C ASP A 87 0.75 -14.93 -3.80
N VAL A 88 0.77 -14.50 -5.05
CA VAL A 88 0.51 -15.38 -6.19
C VAL A 88 1.69 -15.49 -7.14
N LYS A 89 1.79 -16.65 -7.81
CA LYS A 89 2.65 -16.82 -8.96
C LYS A 89 2.20 -15.91 -10.10
N GLY A 90 3.12 -15.55 -10.99
CA GLY A 90 2.82 -14.65 -12.12
C GLY A 90 3.11 -13.18 -11.86
N ILE A 91 3.36 -12.80 -10.60
CA ILE A 91 3.82 -11.45 -10.25
C ILE A 91 5.16 -11.41 -9.51
N GLU A 92 5.86 -12.54 -9.41
CA GLU A 92 7.20 -12.64 -8.81
C GLU A 92 8.27 -11.84 -9.55
N GLY A 93 7.98 -11.42 -10.77
CA GLY A 93 8.82 -10.50 -11.55
C GLY A 93 8.69 -9.03 -11.18
N ARG A 94 7.82 -8.68 -10.23
CA ARG A 94 7.66 -7.30 -9.77
C ARG A 94 8.96 -6.75 -9.18
N LYS A 95 9.24 -5.49 -9.50
CA LYS A 95 10.30 -4.72 -8.83
C LYS A 95 9.71 -3.56 -8.04
N TYR A 96 8.80 -2.80 -8.66
CA TYR A 96 8.08 -1.72 -8.00
C TYR A 96 6.58 -1.93 -8.15
N SER A 97 5.88 -2.04 -7.05
CA SER A 97 4.41 -2.04 -6.99
C SER A 97 3.92 -0.67 -6.55
N PRO A 98 2.89 -0.10 -7.18
CA PRO A 98 2.28 1.14 -6.71
C PRO A 98 1.87 1.08 -5.24
N PHE A 99 1.30 -0.04 -4.80
CA PHE A 99 0.89 -0.25 -3.42
C PHE A 99 2.06 -0.10 -2.44
N THR A 100 3.14 -0.88 -2.64
CA THR A 100 4.30 -0.84 -1.73
C THR A 100 5.01 0.51 -1.74
N CYS A 101 5.11 1.16 -2.90
CA CYS A 101 5.72 2.49 -3.01
C CYS A 101 4.86 3.56 -2.32
N LEU A 102 3.54 3.52 -2.46
CA LEU A 102 2.64 4.50 -1.85
C LEU A 102 2.52 4.33 -0.34
N ILE A 103 2.44 3.08 0.16
CA ILE A 103 2.41 2.84 1.61
C ILE A 103 3.74 3.23 2.27
N TYR A 104 4.88 3.00 1.60
CA TYR A 104 6.18 3.47 2.04
C TYR A 104 6.24 5.00 2.13
N LEU A 105 5.75 5.72 1.11
CA LEU A 105 5.68 7.18 1.15
C LEU A 105 4.74 7.67 2.26
N SER A 106 3.65 6.97 2.50
CA SER A 106 2.72 7.26 3.60
C SER A 106 3.41 7.11 4.95
N ALA A 107 4.17 6.02 5.14
CA ALA A 107 4.94 5.80 6.36
C ALA A 107 6.04 6.86 6.54
N LEU A 108 6.75 7.26 5.48
CA LEU A 108 7.74 8.35 5.56
C LEU A 108 7.11 9.67 5.98
N LYS A 109 5.95 10.02 5.43
CA LYS A 109 5.21 11.24 5.79
C LYS A 109 4.85 11.23 7.29
N GLU A 110 4.41 10.10 7.82
CA GLU A 110 4.12 9.97 9.25
C GLU A 110 5.40 10.00 10.09
N MET A 111 6.51 9.41 9.62
CA MET A 111 7.79 9.48 10.34
C MET A 111 8.32 10.91 10.46
N VAL A 112 8.09 11.77 9.47
CA VAL A 112 8.45 13.20 9.57
C VAL A 112 7.69 13.85 10.72
N TYR A 113 6.35 13.71 10.73
CA TYR A 113 5.49 14.26 11.77
C TYR A 113 5.86 13.72 13.18
N LEU A 114 6.04 12.41 13.30
CA LEU A 114 6.33 11.80 14.60
C LEU A 114 7.75 12.10 15.09
N ALA A 115 8.72 12.32 14.19
CA ALA A 115 10.04 12.81 14.55
C ALA A 115 9.99 14.20 15.18
N GLU A 116 9.20 15.13 14.60
CA GLU A 116 8.95 16.45 15.18
C GLU A 116 8.31 16.35 16.56
N GLU A 117 7.29 15.49 16.72
CA GLU A 117 6.65 15.22 18.00
C GLU A 117 7.62 14.65 19.04
N CYS A 118 8.59 13.84 18.64
CA CYS A 118 9.64 13.32 19.51
C CYS A 118 10.78 14.32 19.78
N GLY A 119 10.82 15.46 19.09
CA GLY A 119 11.94 16.41 19.15
C GLY A 119 13.19 15.92 18.38
N ASP A 120 13.07 14.92 17.52
CA ASP A 120 14.14 14.38 16.67
C ASP A 120 14.22 15.15 15.34
N GLN A 121 14.70 16.40 15.39
CA GLN A 121 14.78 17.25 14.19
C GLN A 121 15.69 16.65 13.11
N ALA A 122 16.73 15.94 13.49
CA ALA A 122 17.63 15.27 12.53
C ALA A 122 16.89 14.15 11.80
N GLY A 123 16.11 13.36 12.53
CA GLY A 123 15.20 12.34 11.96
C GLY A 123 14.16 12.95 11.04
N ALA A 124 13.49 14.03 11.44
CA ALA A 124 12.50 14.70 10.60
C ALA A 124 13.10 15.13 9.25
N ASN A 125 14.26 15.77 9.26
CA ASN A 125 14.96 16.20 8.05
C ASN A 125 15.38 15.01 7.16
N TYR A 126 15.84 13.92 7.77
CA TYR A 126 16.22 12.70 7.06
C TYR A 126 15.03 12.05 6.35
N TYR A 127 13.92 11.83 7.06
CA TYR A 127 12.72 11.23 6.50
C TYR A 127 12.05 12.15 5.47
N GLN A 128 12.08 13.47 5.68
CA GLN A 128 11.57 14.44 4.70
C GLN A 128 12.37 14.37 3.39
N SER A 129 13.69 14.23 3.45
CA SER A 129 14.54 14.08 2.27
C SER A 129 14.26 12.79 1.52
N ALA A 130 14.10 11.67 2.25
CA ALA A 130 13.72 10.38 1.68
C ALA A 130 12.34 10.43 1.02
N TYR A 131 11.36 11.05 1.69
CA TYR A 131 10.02 11.27 1.15
C TYR A 131 10.04 12.05 -0.16
N GLN A 132 10.72 13.20 -0.20
CA GLN A 132 10.80 14.04 -1.40
C GLN A 132 11.42 13.31 -2.58
N LYS A 133 12.48 12.52 -2.34
CA LYS A 133 13.13 11.72 -3.37
C LYS A 133 12.17 10.67 -3.95
N GLY A 134 11.54 9.88 -3.09
CA GLY A 134 10.59 8.84 -3.51
C GLY A 134 9.34 9.43 -4.18
N TYR A 135 8.78 10.49 -3.60
CA TYR A 135 7.64 11.20 -4.16
C TYR A 135 7.92 11.75 -5.57
N LYS A 136 9.10 12.31 -5.80
CA LYS A 136 9.53 12.78 -7.12
C LYS A 136 9.57 11.62 -8.13
N THR A 137 10.17 10.49 -7.76
CA THR A 137 10.25 9.31 -8.62
C THR A 137 8.86 8.72 -8.89
N MET A 138 8.05 8.53 -7.85
CA MET A 138 6.69 8.01 -7.98
C MET A 138 5.86 8.81 -8.99
N ASN A 139 6.05 10.13 -8.98
CA ASN A 139 5.28 11.07 -9.81
C ASN A 139 5.90 11.40 -11.18
N LYS A 140 7.04 10.84 -11.55
CA LYS A 140 7.54 10.95 -12.92
C LYS A 140 6.71 10.11 -13.90
N ASP A 141 6.74 10.51 -15.16
CA ASP A 141 6.21 9.67 -16.24
C ASP A 141 6.95 8.32 -16.28
N VAL A 142 6.21 7.27 -16.55
CA VAL A 142 6.76 5.91 -16.61
C VAL A 142 7.86 5.79 -17.69
N ARG A 143 7.77 6.55 -18.78
CA ARG A 143 8.78 6.61 -19.85
C ARG A 143 10.08 7.30 -19.40
N GLU A 144 10.04 8.05 -18.29
CA GLU A 144 11.18 8.75 -17.70
C GLU A 144 11.71 8.04 -16.45
N GLY A 145 11.32 6.78 -16.22
CA GLY A 145 11.72 5.98 -15.08
C GLY A 145 10.94 6.27 -13.80
N GLY A 146 9.72 6.81 -13.93
CA GLY A 146 8.73 6.92 -12.87
C GLY A 146 7.69 5.81 -12.92
N LEU A 147 6.55 6.03 -12.24
CA LEU A 147 5.45 5.06 -12.22
C LEU A 147 4.15 5.59 -12.84
N TRP A 148 4.06 6.86 -13.18
CA TRP A 148 2.84 7.49 -13.66
C TRP A 148 2.67 7.37 -15.19
N ASN A 149 1.55 6.78 -15.67
CA ASN A 149 1.26 6.63 -17.11
C ASN A 149 0.33 7.73 -17.70
N GLY A 150 -0.02 8.72 -16.88
CA GLY A 150 -0.99 9.76 -17.27
C GLY A 150 -2.38 9.61 -16.63
N ASN A 151 -2.76 8.40 -16.18
CA ASN A 151 -4.05 8.10 -15.57
C ASN A 151 -3.93 7.41 -14.19
N TYR A 152 -2.91 6.57 -14.01
CA TYR A 152 -2.66 5.81 -12.77
C TYR A 152 -1.18 5.43 -12.67
N TYR A 153 -0.77 4.90 -11.51
CA TYR A 153 0.57 4.38 -11.32
C TYR A 153 0.66 2.93 -11.79
N CYS A 154 1.70 2.66 -12.59
CA CYS A 154 1.99 1.36 -13.15
C CYS A 154 2.96 0.57 -12.28
N GLN A 155 2.84 -0.73 -12.33
CA GLN A 155 3.78 -1.68 -11.76
C GLN A 155 4.98 -1.83 -12.73
N ILE A 156 6.20 -1.93 -12.17
CA ILE A 156 7.41 -2.11 -12.97
C ILE A 156 8.00 -3.49 -12.68
N TRP A 157 8.30 -4.23 -13.72
CA TRP A 157 8.96 -5.53 -13.62
C TRP A 157 10.47 -5.43 -13.41
N LYS A 158 11.12 -6.52 -12.98
CA LYS A 158 12.58 -6.59 -12.76
C LYS A 158 13.39 -6.35 -14.03
N ASP A 159 12.86 -6.66 -15.19
CA ASP A 159 13.46 -6.37 -16.50
C ASP A 159 13.24 -4.93 -16.99
N GLY A 160 12.56 -4.10 -16.19
CA GLY A 160 12.24 -2.72 -16.50
C GLY A 160 10.98 -2.53 -17.36
N SER A 161 10.32 -3.60 -17.78
CA SER A 161 9.06 -3.48 -18.51
C SER A 161 7.92 -2.98 -17.62
N VAL A 162 6.95 -2.34 -18.24
CA VAL A 162 5.80 -1.71 -17.58
C VAL A 162 4.62 -2.68 -17.62
N ASN A 163 4.03 -2.96 -16.48
CA ASN A 163 2.73 -3.61 -16.39
C ASN A 163 1.64 -2.54 -16.34
N ASP A 164 0.99 -2.33 -17.48
CA ASP A 164 -0.05 -1.30 -17.67
C ASP A 164 -1.44 -1.83 -17.25
N ARG A 165 -1.53 -2.35 -16.02
CA ARG A 165 -2.78 -2.71 -15.36
C ARG A 165 -3.06 -1.73 -14.25
N ILE A 166 -4.31 -1.28 -14.16
CA ILE A 166 -4.73 -0.52 -13.00
C ILE A 166 -4.97 -1.46 -11.83
N LEU A 167 -4.44 -1.09 -10.67
CA LEU A 167 -4.58 -1.82 -9.41
C LEU A 167 -5.40 -0.98 -8.43
N GLN A 168 -6.43 -1.57 -7.81
CA GLN A 168 -7.28 -0.84 -6.85
C GLN A 168 -6.49 -0.40 -5.61
N ASP A 169 -5.56 -1.22 -5.14
CA ASP A 169 -4.81 -0.99 -3.91
C ASP A 169 -3.93 0.27 -3.91
N GLN A 170 -3.65 0.87 -5.09
CA GLN A 170 -2.98 2.17 -5.15
C GLN A 170 -3.79 3.31 -4.51
N THR A 171 -5.09 3.11 -4.24
CA THR A 171 -5.93 4.08 -3.51
C THR A 171 -5.46 4.32 -2.08
N ILE A 172 -4.60 3.45 -1.53
CA ILE A 172 -3.94 3.68 -0.24
C ILE A 172 -3.16 5.00 -0.22
N GLY A 173 -2.51 5.36 -1.31
CA GLY A 173 -1.81 6.63 -1.41
C GLY A 173 -2.73 7.85 -1.39
N ILE A 174 -3.98 7.70 -1.85
CA ILE A 174 -5.03 8.72 -1.74
C ILE A 174 -5.53 8.81 -0.31
N LEU A 175 -5.74 7.66 0.32
CA LEU A 175 -6.20 7.57 1.72
C LEU A 175 -5.24 8.29 2.68
N PHE A 176 -3.93 8.17 2.46
CA PHE A 176 -2.88 8.79 3.28
C PHE A 176 -2.37 10.13 2.72
N ASP A 177 -3.03 10.69 1.70
CA ASP A 177 -2.71 12.00 1.14
C ASP A 177 -1.24 12.13 0.68
N VAL A 178 -0.77 11.14 -0.09
CA VAL A 178 0.55 11.14 -0.76
C VAL A 178 0.43 11.11 -2.29
N VAL A 179 -0.78 11.17 -2.82
CA VAL A 179 -1.07 11.29 -4.26
C VAL A 179 -1.60 12.70 -4.54
N PRO A 180 -1.06 13.42 -5.56
CA PRO A 180 -1.62 14.72 -5.95
C PRO A 180 -3.11 14.63 -6.27
N ARG A 181 -3.91 15.60 -5.80
CA ARG A 181 -5.38 15.58 -5.91
C ARG A 181 -5.86 15.32 -7.33
N GLU A 182 -5.27 15.96 -8.33
CA GLU A 182 -5.64 15.76 -9.74
C GLU A 182 -5.41 14.32 -10.22
N ARG A 183 -4.33 13.67 -9.73
CA ARG A 183 -4.03 12.27 -10.04
C ARG A 183 -4.95 11.32 -9.28
N ALA A 184 -5.26 11.63 -8.04
CA ALA A 184 -6.23 10.88 -7.25
C ALA A 184 -7.60 10.81 -7.96
N LEU A 185 -8.09 11.92 -8.50
CA LEU A 185 -9.33 11.95 -9.26
C LEU A 185 -9.24 11.12 -10.55
N LYS A 186 -8.11 11.15 -11.27
CA LYS A 186 -7.91 10.31 -12.46
C LYS A 186 -7.88 8.82 -12.14
N ILE A 187 -7.22 8.43 -11.04
CA ILE A 187 -7.20 7.04 -10.57
C ILE A 187 -8.62 6.57 -10.28
N ILE A 188 -9.38 7.34 -9.49
CA ILE A 188 -10.77 7.00 -9.14
C ILE A 188 -11.63 6.88 -10.39
N GLU A 189 -11.53 7.82 -11.32
CA GLU A 189 -12.29 7.79 -12.58
C GLU A 189 -11.91 6.57 -13.44
N THR A 190 -10.63 6.21 -13.48
CA THR A 190 -10.18 5.04 -14.24
C THR A 190 -10.69 3.74 -13.60
N LEU A 191 -10.68 3.65 -12.26
CA LEU A 191 -11.28 2.51 -11.54
C LEU A 191 -12.78 2.40 -11.82
N ASN A 192 -13.51 3.52 -11.78
CA ASN A 192 -14.95 3.55 -12.07
C ASN A 192 -15.28 3.06 -13.47
N THR A 193 -14.47 3.45 -14.46
CA THR A 193 -14.76 3.15 -15.87
C THR A 193 -14.25 1.80 -16.33
N LYS A 194 -13.19 1.28 -15.73
CA LYS A 194 -12.52 0.06 -16.19
C LYS A 194 -12.65 -1.13 -15.27
N SER A 195 -12.71 -0.92 -13.95
CA SER A 195 -12.60 -1.98 -12.95
C SER A 195 -13.89 -2.22 -12.17
N MET A 196 -14.94 -1.41 -12.37
CA MET A 196 -16.20 -1.57 -11.67
C MET A 196 -16.92 -2.84 -12.11
N THR A 197 -17.33 -3.66 -11.14
CA THR A 197 -18.12 -4.88 -11.32
C THR A 197 -19.44 -4.79 -10.56
N PRO A 198 -20.37 -5.75 -10.72
CA PRO A 198 -21.57 -5.82 -9.89
C PRO A 198 -21.28 -6.00 -8.38
N TYR A 199 -20.10 -6.52 -8.02
CA TYR A 199 -19.72 -6.87 -6.65
C TYR A 199 -18.80 -5.81 -5.99
N GLY A 200 -18.32 -4.85 -6.74
CA GLY A 200 -17.36 -3.85 -6.29
C GLY A 200 -16.32 -3.55 -7.37
N ILE A 201 -15.13 -3.15 -6.98
CA ILE A 201 -14.05 -2.85 -7.92
C ILE A 201 -13.10 -4.04 -8.00
N ALA A 202 -12.86 -4.52 -9.22
CA ALA A 202 -11.85 -5.54 -9.49
C ALA A 202 -10.46 -5.03 -9.06
N GLU A 203 -9.74 -5.82 -8.26
CA GLU A 203 -8.43 -5.46 -7.72
C GLU A 203 -7.40 -5.15 -8.82
N THR A 204 -7.50 -5.85 -9.96
CA THR A 204 -6.61 -5.73 -11.12
C THR A 204 -7.42 -5.66 -12.41
N PHE A 205 -7.09 -4.74 -13.33
CA PHE A 205 -7.71 -4.68 -14.66
C PHE A 205 -6.74 -4.06 -15.71
N PRO A 206 -6.67 -4.58 -16.97
CA PRO A 206 -7.32 -5.82 -17.44
C PRO A 206 -6.80 -7.06 -16.70
N TYR A 207 -7.56 -8.13 -16.71
CA TYR A 207 -7.15 -9.40 -16.10
C TYR A 207 -5.89 -9.96 -16.76
N TYR A 208 -5.13 -10.75 -16.02
CA TYR A 208 -4.05 -11.55 -16.58
C TYR A 208 -4.63 -12.69 -17.42
N ASP A 209 -3.85 -13.22 -18.33
CA ASP A 209 -4.21 -14.41 -19.10
C ASP A 209 -4.14 -15.69 -18.27
N ASP A 210 -4.49 -16.82 -18.89
CA ASP A 210 -4.57 -18.13 -18.22
C ASP A 210 -3.24 -18.60 -17.63
N SER A 211 -2.09 -18.06 -18.08
CA SER A 211 -0.77 -18.40 -17.54
C SER A 211 -0.56 -17.87 -16.11
N PHE A 212 -1.38 -16.94 -15.67
CA PHE A 212 -1.36 -16.39 -14.31
C PHE A 212 -1.72 -17.44 -13.23
N GLY A 213 -2.41 -18.51 -13.61
CA GLY A 213 -2.78 -19.61 -12.73
C GLY A 213 -4.08 -19.41 -11.92
N TYR A 214 -4.76 -18.30 -12.11
CA TYR A 214 -6.08 -18.02 -11.55
C TYR A 214 -7.02 -17.52 -12.66
N PRO A 215 -8.27 -17.99 -12.70
CA PRO A 215 -9.25 -17.49 -13.66
C PRO A 215 -9.45 -15.99 -13.56
N SER A 216 -9.81 -15.34 -14.66
CA SER A 216 -10.19 -13.93 -14.68
C SER A 216 -11.28 -13.62 -13.67
N ALA A 217 -11.21 -12.46 -13.03
CA ALA A 217 -12.12 -12.00 -11.98
C ALA A 217 -12.13 -12.86 -10.69
N THR A 218 -11.03 -13.59 -10.42
CA THR A 218 -10.90 -14.36 -9.18
C THR A 218 -9.58 -14.05 -8.50
N TYR A 219 -9.54 -14.19 -7.17
CA TYR A 219 -8.35 -14.00 -6.35
C TYR A 219 -7.56 -12.75 -6.78
N HIS A 220 -6.25 -12.79 -6.93
CA HIS A 220 -5.43 -11.65 -7.39
C HIS A 220 -5.45 -11.43 -8.92
N ASN A 221 -6.29 -12.14 -9.65
CA ASN A 221 -6.59 -11.87 -11.06
C ASN A 221 -7.90 -11.10 -11.23
N GLY A 222 -8.09 -10.08 -10.40
CA GLY A 222 -9.23 -9.17 -10.47
C GLY A 222 -10.42 -9.54 -9.60
N GLY A 223 -10.23 -10.37 -8.57
CA GLY A 223 -11.22 -10.56 -7.51
C GLY A 223 -11.52 -9.25 -6.77
N VAL A 224 -12.67 -9.20 -6.12
CA VAL A 224 -13.05 -8.06 -5.27
C VAL A 224 -12.64 -8.37 -3.83
N TRP A 225 -11.72 -7.56 -3.31
CA TRP A 225 -11.19 -7.72 -1.96
C TRP A 225 -11.85 -6.72 -1.01
N PRO A 226 -12.61 -7.16 0.00
CA PRO A 226 -13.33 -6.26 0.89
C PRO A 226 -12.44 -5.23 1.57
N TRP A 227 -11.29 -5.63 2.12
CA TRP A 227 -10.40 -4.72 2.81
C TRP A 227 -9.79 -3.64 1.88
N VAL A 228 -9.45 -3.98 0.63
CA VAL A 228 -8.99 -3.03 -0.39
C VAL A 228 -10.13 -2.09 -0.78
N SER A 229 -11.34 -2.62 -0.92
CA SER A 229 -12.53 -1.84 -1.22
C SER A 229 -12.86 -0.84 -0.11
N PHE A 230 -12.68 -1.20 1.16
CA PHE A 230 -12.88 -0.27 2.28
C PHE A 230 -11.79 0.81 2.37
N MET A 231 -10.54 0.50 2.03
CA MET A 231 -9.50 1.52 1.86
C MET A 231 -9.84 2.50 0.73
N ASP A 232 -10.31 1.99 -0.41
CA ASP A 232 -10.76 2.80 -1.54
C ASP A 232 -11.96 3.69 -1.14
N CYS A 233 -12.91 3.19 -0.35
CA CYS A 233 -13.98 4.00 0.19
C CYS A 233 -13.45 5.18 1.02
N GLY A 234 -12.49 4.95 1.90
CA GLY A 234 -11.82 6.01 2.66
C GLY A 234 -11.12 7.04 1.75
N ALA A 235 -10.42 6.57 0.71
CA ALA A 235 -9.79 7.42 -0.29
C ALA A 235 -10.82 8.30 -1.03
N ARG A 236 -11.96 7.74 -1.43
CA ARG A 236 -13.05 8.47 -2.09
C ARG A 236 -13.67 9.52 -1.18
N ILE A 237 -13.89 9.20 0.08
CA ILE A 237 -14.38 10.17 1.09
C ILE A 237 -13.43 11.36 1.19
N ASN A 238 -12.11 11.12 1.24
CA ASN A 238 -11.11 12.19 1.25
C ASN A 238 -11.15 13.07 -0.01
N MET A 239 -11.62 12.52 -1.13
CA MET A 239 -11.78 13.26 -2.40
C MET A 239 -13.16 13.89 -2.57
N GLY A 240 -14.06 13.78 -1.59
CA GLY A 240 -15.43 14.32 -1.67
C GLY A 240 -16.37 13.46 -2.51
N ARG A 241 -16.09 12.16 -2.68
CA ARG A 241 -16.87 11.20 -3.47
C ARG A 241 -17.62 10.21 -2.59
N GLN A 242 -18.32 10.70 -1.56
CA GLN A 242 -18.98 9.90 -0.52
C GLN A 242 -20.04 8.94 -1.09
N GLU A 243 -20.80 9.38 -2.08
CA GLU A 243 -21.86 8.54 -2.68
C GLU A 243 -21.27 7.32 -3.40
N GLU A 244 -20.12 7.49 -4.06
CA GLU A 244 -19.42 6.36 -4.69
C GLU A 244 -18.87 5.38 -3.65
N ALA A 245 -18.35 5.88 -2.53
CA ALA A 245 -17.93 5.04 -1.42
C ALA A 245 -19.09 4.21 -0.85
N ILE A 246 -20.26 4.84 -0.67
CA ILE A 246 -21.48 4.16 -0.20
C ILE A 246 -21.94 3.09 -1.20
N ASP A 247 -21.88 3.36 -2.49
CA ASP A 247 -22.23 2.38 -3.53
C ASP A 247 -21.30 1.16 -3.50
N ILE A 248 -19.98 1.37 -3.36
CA ILE A 248 -19.01 0.28 -3.23
C ILE A 248 -19.28 -0.55 -1.97
N ILE A 249 -19.50 0.08 -0.82
CA ILE A 249 -19.82 -0.62 0.44
C ILE A 249 -21.07 -1.49 0.26
N LYS A 250 -22.11 -0.97 -0.40
CA LYS A 250 -23.34 -1.72 -0.66
C LYS A 250 -23.13 -2.90 -1.60
N LYS A 251 -22.29 -2.74 -2.63
CA LYS A 251 -21.98 -3.82 -3.58
C LYS A 251 -21.21 -4.95 -2.90
N VAL A 252 -20.14 -4.61 -2.16
CA VAL A 252 -19.33 -5.57 -1.42
C VAL A 252 -20.15 -6.28 -0.35
N GLY A 253 -20.87 -5.53 0.50
CA GLY A 253 -21.70 -6.11 1.54
C GLY A 253 -22.84 -6.96 0.99
N ARG A 254 -23.41 -6.63 -0.18
CA ARG A 254 -24.41 -7.47 -0.83
C ARG A 254 -23.81 -8.76 -1.38
N ALA A 255 -22.57 -8.70 -1.92
CA ALA A 255 -21.88 -9.90 -2.38
C ALA A 255 -21.64 -10.87 -1.22
N ASP A 256 -21.14 -10.39 -0.09
CA ASP A 256 -20.90 -11.19 1.11
C ASP A 256 -22.21 -11.79 1.68
N LEU A 257 -23.24 -10.96 1.89
CA LEU A 257 -24.46 -11.37 2.58
C LEU A 257 -25.42 -12.19 1.71
N VAL A 258 -25.51 -11.85 0.41
CA VAL A 258 -26.54 -12.44 -0.47
C VAL A 258 -25.98 -13.60 -1.28
N ASN A 259 -24.74 -13.48 -1.76
CA ASN A 259 -24.17 -14.49 -2.66
C ASN A 259 -23.47 -15.61 -1.92
N SER A 260 -22.72 -15.33 -0.86
CA SER A 260 -22.03 -16.35 -0.07
C SER A 260 -22.83 -16.84 1.14
N GLY A 261 -23.79 -16.05 1.61
CA GLY A 261 -24.55 -16.35 2.83
C GLY A 261 -23.74 -16.17 4.12
N ASP A 262 -22.54 -15.70 4.02
CA ASP A 262 -21.67 -15.42 5.15
C ASP A 262 -21.85 -13.99 5.65
N TRP A 263 -21.72 -13.83 6.97
CA TRP A 263 -21.79 -12.53 7.62
C TRP A 263 -20.39 -11.92 7.83
N SER A 264 -19.36 -12.59 7.34
CA SER A 264 -17.97 -12.09 7.33
C SER A 264 -17.56 -11.72 5.91
N PRO A 265 -16.74 -10.68 5.73
CA PRO A 265 -16.19 -10.33 4.43
C PRO A 265 -15.38 -11.49 3.83
N ASN A 266 -15.74 -11.92 2.65
CA ASN A 266 -15.06 -12.95 1.88
C ASN A 266 -14.31 -12.36 0.68
N GLU A 267 -13.36 -13.11 0.18
CA GLU A 267 -12.66 -12.81 -1.08
C GLU A 267 -13.54 -13.27 -2.26
N HIS A 268 -13.94 -12.36 -3.14
CA HIS A 268 -14.84 -12.61 -4.27
C HIS A 268 -14.16 -12.44 -5.63
#